data_f5bf1d1fe6bbd036b585e30c00ebf015
#
_entry.id   f5bf1d1fe6bbd036b585e30c00ebf015
#
_cell.length_a   1.000
_cell.length_b   1.000
_cell.length_c   1.000
_cell.angle_alpha   90.00
_cell.angle_beta   90.00
_cell.angle_gamma   90.00
#
_symmetry.space_group_name_H-M   'P 1'
#
loop_
_entity.id
_entity.type
_entity.pdbx_description
1 polymer ?
#
loop_
_entity_poly.entity_id
_entity_poly.type
_entity_poly.pdbx_seq_one_letter_code
_entity_poly.pdbx_strand_id
1 'polypeptide(L)'
;MRLLRILHLLAVIWAVAALLGINAIAQQAKGKSHTLAGKVEGVQADRLTVNHGKVEGYMDAMTMPYKVDKADILKQVKVGDQITATVYDGDYTLYDIHVVPPQDKSKKK
;
A
#
# COMPACT_ATOMS: atom_id res chain seq x y z
N MET A 1 42.58 22.87 -22.69
CA MET A 1 42.38 21.49 -22.33
C MET A 1 41.98 21.27 -20.86
N ARG A 2 42.58 21.99 -19.95
CA ARG A 2 42.25 21.85 -18.53
C ARG A 2 40.81 22.31 -18.21
N LEU A 3 40.33 23.33 -18.89
CA LEU A 3 38.96 23.84 -18.71
C LEU A 3 37.92 22.84 -19.13
N LEU A 4 38.16 22.09 -20.21
CA LEU A 4 37.24 21.07 -20.69
C LEU A 4 37.05 19.93 -19.68
N ARG A 5 38.14 19.52 -19.03
CA ARG A 5 38.08 18.44 -18.04
C ARG A 5 37.26 18.85 -16.81
N ILE A 6 37.42 20.08 -16.38
CA ILE A 6 36.68 20.60 -15.24
C ILE A 6 35.18 20.68 -15.56
N LEU A 7 34.83 21.08 -16.78
CA LEU A 7 33.44 21.17 -17.21
C LEU A 7 32.77 19.79 -17.23
N HIS A 8 33.48 18.75 -17.65
CA HIS A 8 32.94 17.39 -17.66
C HIS A 8 32.66 16.88 -16.24
N LEU A 9 33.55 17.14 -15.31
CA LEU A 9 33.37 16.72 -13.92
C LEU A 9 32.16 17.38 -13.29
N LEU A 10 31.95 18.66 -13.54
CA LEU A 10 30.80 19.38 -13.02
C LEU A 10 29.48 18.84 -13.59
N ALA A 11 29.46 18.47 -14.86
CA ALA A 11 28.25 17.92 -15.48
C ALA A 11 27.85 16.59 -14.84
N VAL A 12 28.81 15.73 -14.52
CA VAL A 12 28.53 14.44 -13.89
C VAL A 12 27.94 14.62 -12.51
N ILE A 13 28.46 15.55 -11.72
CA ILE A 13 27.97 15.82 -10.37
C ILE A 13 26.50 16.29 -10.41
N TRP A 14 26.13 17.12 -11.34
CA TRP A 14 24.76 17.59 -11.49
C TRP A 14 23.79 16.48 -11.83
N ALA A 15 24.19 15.56 -12.69
CA ALA A 15 23.36 14.43 -13.09
C ALA A 15 23.05 13.52 -11.91
N VAL A 16 24.03 13.24 -11.06
CA VAL A 16 23.84 12.37 -9.89
C VAL A 16 22.90 13.03 -8.88
N ALA A 17 23.05 14.31 -8.66
CA ALA A 17 22.19 15.02 -7.72
C ALA A 17 20.73 15.02 -8.16
N ALA A 18 20.46 15.14 -9.44
CA ALA A 18 19.11 15.11 -9.98
C ALA A 18 18.43 13.76 -9.75
N LEU A 19 19.15 12.66 -9.93
CA LEU A 19 18.61 11.32 -9.72
C LEU A 19 18.24 11.09 -8.26
N LEU A 20 19.08 11.51 -7.34
CA LEU A 20 18.79 11.37 -5.91
C LEU A 20 17.59 12.19 -5.49
N GLY A 21 17.43 13.39 -6.06
CA GLY A 21 16.30 14.24 -5.74
C GLY A 21 14.97 13.62 -6.15
N ILE A 22 14.93 12.97 -7.30
CA ILE A 22 13.69 12.32 -7.79
C ILE A 22 13.27 11.20 -6.85
N ASN A 23 14.20 10.40 -6.39
CA ASN A 23 13.88 9.29 -5.49
C ASN A 23 13.32 9.79 -4.16
N ALA A 24 13.86 10.84 -3.62
CA ALA A 24 13.38 11.40 -2.36
C ALA A 24 11.94 11.91 -2.48
N ILE A 25 11.61 12.55 -3.60
CA ILE A 25 10.25 13.05 -3.82
C ILE A 25 9.26 11.89 -3.93
N ALA A 26 9.64 10.83 -4.62
CA ALA A 26 8.77 9.67 -4.79
C ALA A 26 8.44 9.00 -3.45
N GLN A 27 9.39 8.94 -2.54
CA GLN A 27 9.18 8.35 -1.22
C GLN A 27 8.26 9.19 -0.35
N GLN A 28 8.21 10.49 -0.56
CA GLN A 28 7.37 11.39 0.21
C GLN A 28 5.94 11.44 -0.29
N ALA A 29 5.63 10.79 -1.40
CA ALA A 29 4.31 10.87 -2.01
C ALA A 29 3.23 10.15 -1.20
N LYS A 30 3.60 9.14 -0.40
CA LYS A 30 2.65 8.38 0.39
C LYS A 30 2.55 8.94 1.80
N GLY A 31 1.34 8.96 2.33
CA GLY A 31 1.10 9.36 3.70
C GLY A 31 1.55 8.29 4.69
N LYS A 32 1.14 8.48 5.94
CA LYS A 32 1.46 7.53 7.00
C LYS A 32 0.74 6.21 6.75
N SER A 33 1.43 5.11 7.01
CA SER A 33 0.86 3.78 6.81
C SER A 33 0.14 3.29 8.06
N HIS A 34 -0.90 2.49 7.85
CA HIS A 34 -1.67 1.85 8.91
C HIS A 34 -1.98 0.42 8.50
N THR A 35 -2.18 -0.44 9.48
CA THR A 35 -2.61 -1.81 9.21
C THR A 35 -4.12 -1.90 9.35
N LEU A 36 -4.75 -2.45 8.32
CA LEU A 36 -6.18 -2.68 8.31
C LEU A 36 -6.43 -4.18 8.39
N ALA A 37 -7.37 -4.58 9.22
CA ALA A 37 -7.79 -5.98 9.32
C ALA A 37 -9.30 -6.03 9.21
N GLY A 38 -9.81 -6.92 8.40
CA GLY A 38 -11.25 -6.99 8.21
C GLY A 38 -11.71 -8.22 7.46
N LYS A 39 -13.01 -8.26 7.22
CA LYS A 39 -13.68 -9.35 6.54
C LYS A 39 -14.18 -8.87 5.19
N VAL A 40 -13.98 -9.66 4.17
CA VAL A 40 -14.44 -9.32 2.82
C VAL A 40 -15.94 -9.52 2.74
N GLU A 41 -16.65 -8.45 2.39
CA GLU A 41 -18.10 -8.47 2.22
C GLU A 41 -18.51 -8.51 0.75
N GLY A 42 -17.63 -8.08 -0.14
CA GLY A 42 -17.89 -8.11 -1.58
C GLY A 42 -16.62 -8.06 -2.39
N VAL A 43 -16.65 -8.67 -3.56
CA VAL A 43 -15.54 -8.66 -4.50
C VAL A 43 -16.06 -8.13 -5.82
N GLN A 44 -15.56 -6.97 -6.25
CA GLN A 44 -15.92 -6.35 -7.52
C GLN A 44 -14.78 -6.48 -8.51
N ALA A 45 -14.99 -5.97 -9.73
CA ALA A 45 -14.00 -6.13 -10.79
C ALA A 45 -12.68 -5.43 -10.46
N ASP A 46 -12.70 -4.35 -9.68
CA ASP A 46 -11.52 -3.55 -9.42
C ASP A 46 -11.35 -3.17 -7.95
N ARG A 47 -12.18 -3.72 -7.05
CA ARG A 47 -12.12 -3.33 -5.64
C ARG A 47 -12.69 -4.41 -4.75
N LEU A 48 -12.41 -4.27 -3.46
CA LEU A 48 -12.96 -5.12 -2.41
C LEU A 48 -13.80 -4.27 -1.48
N THR A 49 -14.96 -4.78 -1.10
CA THR A 49 -15.72 -4.19 0.00
C THR A 49 -15.33 -4.94 1.27
N VAL A 50 -14.85 -4.19 2.25
CA VAL A 50 -14.27 -4.77 3.46
C VAL A 50 -14.96 -4.17 4.68
N ASN A 51 -15.39 -5.05 5.57
CA ASN A 51 -15.87 -4.67 6.90
C ASN A 51 -14.70 -4.79 7.84
N HIS A 52 -14.05 -3.67 8.13
CA HIS A 52 -12.84 -3.65 8.93
C HIS A 52 -13.10 -3.08 10.31
N GLY A 53 -12.27 -3.50 11.25
CA GLY A 53 -12.27 -2.92 12.57
C GLY A 53 -11.63 -1.53 12.58
N LYS A 54 -11.48 -0.99 13.76
CA LYS A 54 -10.87 0.31 13.93
C LYS A 54 -9.42 0.29 13.42
N VAL A 55 -9.09 1.28 12.59
CA VAL A 55 -7.72 1.50 12.13
C VAL A 55 -7.16 2.63 12.99
N GLU A 56 -6.28 2.26 13.92
CA GLU A 56 -5.77 3.20 14.92
C GLU A 56 -5.13 4.41 14.26
N GLY A 57 -5.55 5.59 14.72
CA GLY A 57 -5.01 6.84 14.22
C GLY A 57 -5.52 7.24 12.85
N TYR A 58 -6.47 6.50 12.27
CA TYR A 58 -6.93 6.79 10.92
C TYR A 58 -8.45 6.76 10.76
N MET A 59 -9.10 5.63 11.06
CA MET A 59 -10.55 5.58 10.89
C MET A 59 -11.20 4.56 11.82
N ASP A 60 -12.51 4.76 12.04
CA ASP A 60 -13.32 3.87 12.87
C ASP A 60 -13.66 2.59 12.12
N ALA A 61 -14.20 1.63 12.86
CA ALA A 61 -14.74 0.41 12.26
C ALA A 61 -15.85 0.76 11.29
N MET A 62 -15.77 0.23 10.08
CA MET A 62 -16.79 0.50 9.06
C MET A 62 -16.66 -0.49 7.90
N THR A 63 -17.70 -0.51 7.06
CA THR A 63 -17.68 -1.28 5.82
C THR A 63 -17.60 -0.31 4.65
N MET A 64 -16.59 -0.48 3.81
CA MET A 64 -16.46 0.40 2.65
C MET A 64 -15.67 -0.28 1.53
N PRO A 65 -15.86 0.20 0.28
CA PRO A 65 -15.11 -0.33 -0.84
C PRO A 65 -13.71 0.28 -0.89
N TYR A 66 -12.75 -0.55 -1.28
CA TYR A 66 -11.36 -0.13 -1.46
C TYR A 66 -10.84 -0.61 -2.80
N LYS A 67 -10.07 0.20 -3.46
CA LYS A 67 -9.28 -0.27 -4.60
C LYS A 67 -8.18 -1.18 -4.10
N VAL A 68 -7.64 -1.98 -5.01
CA VAL A 68 -6.52 -2.87 -4.68
C VAL A 68 -5.34 -2.49 -5.54
N ASP A 69 -4.14 -2.61 -4.99
CA ASP A 69 -2.92 -2.28 -5.71
C ASP A 69 -2.60 -3.31 -6.79
N LYS A 70 -2.98 -4.55 -6.58
CA LYS A 70 -2.74 -5.63 -7.54
C LYS A 70 -4.04 -6.37 -7.80
N ALA A 71 -4.52 -6.30 -9.03
CA ALA A 71 -5.79 -6.91 -9.40
C ALA A 71 -5.84 -8.42 -9.20
N ASP A 72 -4.68 -9.08 -9.22
CA ASP A 72 -4.61 -10.52 -9.04
C ASP A 72 -5.18 -10.97 -7.69
N ILE A 73 -5.12 -10.11 -6.69
CA ILE A 73 -5.63 -10.47 -5.36
C ILE A 73 -7.14 -10.72 -5.41
N LEU A 74 -7.85 -10.08 -6.33
CA LEU A 74 -9.29 -10.24 -6.46
C LEU A 74 -9.69 -11.67 -6.84
N LYS A 75 -8.76 -12.41 -7.45
CA LYS A 75 -8.99 -13.80 -7.82
C LYS A 75 -8.74 -14.76 -6.67
N GLN A 76 -8.06 -14.30 -5.64
CA GLN A 76 -7.67 -15.13 -4.51
C GLN A 76 -8.54 -14.92 -3.29
N VAL A 77 -9.32 -13.86 -3.26
CA VAL A 77 -10.13 -13.46 -2.11
C VAL A 77 -11.58 -13.78 -2.39
N LYS A 78 -12.28 -14.22 -1.36
CA LYS A 78 -13.73 -14.53 -1.45
C LYS A 78 -14.48 -13.79 -0.35
N VAL A 79 -15.76 -13.57 -0.59
CA VAL A 79 -16.65 -13.06 0.45
C VAL A 79 -16.56 -13.98 1.67
N GLY A 80 -16.36 -13.38 2.82
CA GLY A 80 -16.20 -14.08 4.07
C GLY A 80 -14.76 -14.28 4.52
N ASP A 81 -13.79 -14.06 3.64
CA ASP A 81 -12.39 -14.18 4.00
C ASP A 81 -11.97 -13.06 4.95
N GLN A 82 -11.09 -13.40 5.88
CA GLN A 82 -10.41 -12.41 6.71
C GLN A 82 -9.15 -11.98 5.99
N ILE A 83 -8.89 -10.69 5.99
CA ILE A 83 -7.68 -10.14 5.35
C ILE A 83 -7.01 -9.14 6.25
N THR A 84 -5.71 -8.96 6.00
CA THR A 84 -4.96 -7.82 6.48
C THR A 84 -4.41 -7.08 5.28
N ALA A 85 -4.25 -5.78 5.43
CA ALA A 85 -3.74 -4.93 4.37
C ALA A 85 -3.08 -3.70 4.96
N THR A 86 -2.34 -3.00 4.12
CA THR A 86 -1.75 -1.72 4.48
C THR A 86 -2.53 -0.61 3.78
N VAL A 87 -2.86 0.43 4.52
CA VAL A 87 -3.50 1.63 3.98
C VAL A 87 -2.67 2.84 4.34
N TYR A 88 -2.81 3.89 3.56
CA TYR A 88 -2.07 5.14 3.79
C TYR A 88 -3.06 6.29 3.96
N ASP A 89 -2.68 7.27 4.75
CA ASP A 89 -3.51 8.44 4.99
C ASP A 89 -3.96 9.04 3.66
N GLY A 90 -5.26 9.23 3.51
CA GLY A 90 -5.82 9.86 2.32
C GLY A 90 -5.88 8.98 1.08
N ASP A 91 -5.46 7.74 1.17
CA ASP A 91 -5.44 6.82 0.02
C ASP A 91 -6.34 5.63 0.35
N TYR A 92 -7.42 5.47 -0.39
CA TYR A 92 -8.39 4.39 -0.16
C TYR A 92 -8.08 3.16 -1.02
N THR A 93 -6.81 2.86 -1.17
CA THR A 93 -6.32 1.66 -1.84
C THR A 93 -5.71 0.72 -0.80
N LEU A 94 -5.99 -0.56 -0.94
CA LEU A 94 -5.38 -1.59 -0.09
C LEU A 94 -4.08 -2.07 -0.74
N TYR A 95 -3.03 -2.09 0.05
CA TYR A 95 -1.72 -2.58 -0.36
C TYR A 95 -1.34 -3.79 0.47
N ASP A 96 -0.51 -4.63 -0.10
CA ASP A 96 0.08 -5.76 0.63
C ASP A 96 -1.00 -6.60 1.30
N ILE A 97 -2.00 -6.98 0.53
CA ILE A 97 -3.17 -7.72 1.03
C ILE A 97 -2.79 -9.18 1.27
N HIS A 98 -3.10 -9.65 2.46
CA HIS A 98 -2.90 -11.06 2.81
C HIS A 98 -4.20 -11.65 3.30
N VAL A 99 -4.55 -12.82 2.77
CA VAL A 99 -5.70 -13.58 3.27
C VAL A 99 -5.25 -14.32 4.51
N VAL A 100 -5.92 -14.05 5.61
CA VAL A 100 -5.64 -14.73 6.88
C VAL A 100 -6.38 -16.07 6.84
N PRO A 101 -5.69 -17.20 7.01
CA PRO A 101 -6.39 -18.49 7.05
C PRO A 101 -7.45 -18.48 8.13
N PRO A 102 -8.59 -19.13 7.92
CA PRO A 102 -9.64 -19.17 8.93
C PRO A 102 -9.07 -19.64 10.25
N GLN A 103 -9.26 -18.83 11.28
CA GLN A 103 -8.85 -19.25 12.60
C GLN A 103 -9.70 -20.43 12.99
N ASP A 104 -9.06 -21.50 13.27
CA ASP A 104 -9.77 -22.66 13.74
C ASP A 104 -10.20 -22.37 15.18
N LYS A 105 -11.46 -22.08 15.32
CA LYS A 105 -11.97 -21.72 16.64
C LYS A 105 -11.86 -22.86 17.63
N SER A 106 -11.81 -24.06 17.16
CA SER A 106 -11.62 -25.20 18.03
C SER A 106 -10.26 -25.18 18.70
N LYS A 107 -9.29 -24.55 18.11
CA LYS A 107 -7.95 -24.45 18.72
C LYS A 107 -7.90 -23.50 19.90
N LYS A 108 -8.91 -22.70 20.07
CA LYS A 108 -8.92 -21.73 21.17
C LYS A 108 -9.31 -22.35 22.49
N LYS A 109 -9.69 -23.55 22.49
CA LYS A 109 -10.12 -24.22 23.70
C LYS A 109 -8.99 -24.65 24.57
#